data_39f180149be6bc93f4ccfe08c4de986b
#
_entry.id   39f180149be6bc93f4ccfe08c4de986b
#
_cell.length_a   1.000
_cell.length_b   1.000
_cell.length_c   1.000
_cell.angle_alpha   90.00
_cell.angle_beta   90.00
_cell.angle_gamma   90.00
#
_symmetry.space_group_name_H-M   'P 1'
#
loop_
_entity.id
_entity.type
_entity.pdbx_description
1 polymer ?
#
loop_
_entity_poly.entity_id
_entity_poly.type
_entity_poly.pdbx_seq_one_letter_code
_entity_poly.pdbx_strand_id
1 'polypeptide(L)'
;MTSVKCDVAILGAGVVGLSTGIALRKANPKLRVAIFEKESTLGRHASGRNSGVLHAGFYYSPESLKAKFCREGNFELRELCSRHGITIKTCGKVVVARNKEEEARLEVLYSRGIKNGVKLELLEESELSSFEPLAKTFRRFLWSPSTAISDSKAVIRALADDFSRLGGELYLGKSIKIKEQSGEIISNDKEILFKHLVNCAGAQADRIAKSIKFATDYAMVPFMGIYRMTDDRSLPLK
;
A
#
# COMPACT_ATOMS: atom_id res chain seq x y z
N MET A 1 -9.25 25.03 -23.99
CA MET A 1 -8.85 24.26 -22.79
C MET A 1 -7.38 24.56 -22.52
N THR A 2 -7.02 24.89 -21.29
CA THR A 2 -5.62 25.25 -20.93
C THR A 2 -4.74 24.00 -20.92
N SER A 3 -3.60 24.07 -21.61
CA SER A 3 -2.64 22.96 -21.64
C SER A 3 -2.02 22.74 -20.26
N VAL A 4 -1.95 21.48 -19.80
CA VAL A 4 -1.24 21.09 -18.58
C VAL A 4 0.23 20.92 -18.90
N LYS A 5 1.09 21.73 -18.28
CA LYS A 5 2.54 21.63 -18.42
C LYS A 5 3.15 21.27 -17.08
N CYS A 6 3.78 20.11 -16.96
CA CYS A 6 4.45 19.67 -15.73
C CYS A 6 5.87 19.17 -16.00
N ASP A 7 6.68 19.13 -14.96
CA ASP A 7 8.02 18.55 -15.08
C ASP A 7 7.96 17.04 -14.91
N VAL A 8 7.06 16.57 -14.02
CA VAL A 8 6.82 15.14 -13.79
C VAL A 8 5.32 14.84 -13.89
N ALA A 9 4.95 13.92 -14.79
CA ALA A 9 3.63 13.32 -14.86
C ALA A 9 3.64 11.96 -14.15
N ILE A 10 2.70 11.74 -13.23
CA ILE A 10 2.52 10.46 -12.53
C ILE A 10 1.20 9.85 -12.97
N LEU A 11 1.23 8.60 -13.41
CA LEU A 11 0.04 7.86 -13.81
C LEU A 11 -0.48 6.99 -12.65
N GLY A 12 -1.64 7.36 -12.13
CA GLY A 12 -2.34 6.68 -11.04
C GLY A 12 -2.21 7.40 -9.69
N ALA A 13 -3.36 7.73 -9.08
CA ALA A 13 -3.48 8.34 -7.75
C ALA A 13 -3.74 7.29 -6.65
N GLY A 14 -3.11 6.13 -6.77
CA GLY A 14 -3.01 5.16 -5.68
C GLY A 14 -1.97 5.57 -4.64
N VAL A 15 -1.80 4.75 -3.58
CA VAL A 15 -0.84 5.03 -2.51
C VAL A 15 0.57 5.29 -3.06
N VAL A 16 1.02 4.53 -4.06
CA VAL A 16 2.36 4.68 -4.65
C VAL A 16 2.50 6.03 -5.37
N GLY A 17 1.54 6.38 -6.23
CA GLY A 17 1.60 7.63 -7.00
C GLY A 17 1.53 8.87 -6.11
N LEU A 18 0.60 8.88 -5.14
CA LEU A 18 0.47 10.00 -4.20
C LEU A 18 1.73 10.16 -3.32
N SER A 19 2.25 9.05 -2.76
CA SER A 19 3.48 9.09 -1.95
C SER A 19 4.69 9.53 -2.78
N THR A 20 4.80 9.07 -4.03
CA THR A 20 5.86 9.52 -4.94
C THR A 20 5.74 11.02 -5.23
N GLY A 21 4.53 11.50 -5.52
CA GLY A 21 4.28 12.93 -5.75
C GLY A 21 4.63 13.79 -4.54
N ILE A 22 4.25 13.36 -3.33
CA ILE A 22 4.61 14.00 -2.06
C ILE A 22 6.13 14.06 -1.89
N ALA A 23 6.83 12.94 -2.11
CA ALA A 23 8.27 12.85 -1.97
C ALA A 23 8.99 13.81 -2.94
N LEU A 24 8.57 13.85 -4.20
CA LEU A 24 9.11 14.77 -5.22
C LEU A 24 8.90 16.24 -4.83
N ARG A 25 7.69 16.59 -4.38
CA ARG A 25 7.37 17.96 -3.96
C ARG A 25 8.15 18.38 -2.72
N LYS A 26 8.35 17.48 -1.76
CA LYS A 26 9.18 17.73 -0.58
C LYS A 26 10.65 17.93 -0.95
N ALA A 27 11.18 17.09 -1.85
CA ALA A 27 12.57 17.16 -2.29
C ALA A 27 12.85 18.43 -3.11
N ASN A 28 11.92 18.86 -3.94
CA ASN A 28 12.04 20.08 -4.75
C ASN A 28 10.69 20.80 -4.88
N PRO A 29 10.43 21.82 -4.05
CA PRO A 29 9.19 22.58 -4.09
C PRO A 29 8.95 23.39 -5.39
N LYS A 30 9.97 23.57 -6.23
CA LYS A 30 9.84 24.23 -7.55
C LYS A 30 9.39 23.27 -8.65
N LEU A 31 9.49 21.95 -8.42
CA LEU A 31 9.15 20.94 -9.41
C LEU A 31 7.62 20.88 -9.62
N ARG A 32 7.14 21.10 -10.83
CA ARG A 32 5.72 20.95 -11.16
C ARG A 32 5.40 19.48 -11.32
N VAL A 33 4.64 18.92 -10.39
CA VAL A 33 4.25 17.51 -10.37
C VAL A 33 2.75 17.39 -10.56
N ALA A 34 2.32 16.67 -11.60
CA ALA A 34 0.92 16.38 -11.89
C ALA A 34 0.65 14.90 -11.80
N ILE A 35 -0.41 14.51 -11.08
CA ILE A 35 -0.90 13.13 -11.00
C ILE A 35 -2.19 13.01 -11.80
N PHE A 36 -2.27 12.00 -12.66
CA PHE A 36 -3.42 11.72 -13.50
C PHE A 36 -4.04 10.39 -13.09
N GLU A 37 -5.31 10.41 -12.69
CA GLU A 37 -6.09 9.25 -12.30
C GLU A 37 -7.25 9.06 -13.26
N LYS A 38 -7.39 7.86 -13.81
CA LYS A 38 -8.46 7.51 -14.76
C LYS A 38 -9.86 7.50 -14.14
N GLU A 39 -9.93 7.19 -12.85
CA GLU A 39 -11.19 7.17 -12.13
C GLU A 39 -11.60 8.58 -11.66
N SER A 40 -12.90 8.84 -11.61
CA SER A 40 -13.43 10.12 -11.12
C SER A 40 -13.32 10.29 -9.60
N THR A 41 -12.98 9.22 -8.88
CA THR A 41 -12.82 9.22 -7.41
C THR A 41 -11.60 8.42 -6.99
N LEU A 42 -10.99 8.81 -5.86
CA LEU A 42 -9.84 8.12 -5.28
C LEU A 42 -10.20 6.75 -4.69
N GLY A 43 -9.21 5.85 -4.61
CA GLY A 43 -9.33 4.59 -3.90
C GLY A 43 -10.23 3.52 -4.56
N ARG A 44 -10.51 3.62 -5.85
CA ARG A 44 -11.36 2.66 -6.60
C ARG A 44 -10.71 1.30 -6.80
N HIS A 45 -9.39 1.22 -6.71
CA HIS A 45 -8.59 0.01 -6.93
C HIS A 45 -7.88 -0.44 -5.64
N ALA A 46 -6.79 -1.21 -5.75
CA ALA A 46 -6.11 -1.90 -4.65
C ALA A 46 -5.85 -1.02 -3.42
N SER A 47 -5.48 0.26 -3.61
CA SER A 47 -5.16 1.16 -2.50
C SER A 47 -6.34 1.49 -1.59
N GLY A 48 -7.58 1.45 -2.09
CA GLY A 48 -8.79 1.66 -1.30
C GLY A 48 -9.64 0.39 -1.13
N ARG A 49 -9.17 -0.76 -1.62
CA ARG A 49 -9.85 -2.06 -1.56
C ARG A 49 -8.91 -3.13 -1.00
N ASN A 50 -8.50 -2.93 0.23
CA ASN A 50 -7.65 -3.84 0.98
C ASN A 50 -8.16 -3.97 2.42
N SER A 51 -7.54 -4.83 3.22
CA SER A 51 -7.93 -5.09 4.61
C SER A 51 -7.68 -3.93 5.58
N GLY A 52 -6.98 -2.88 5.17
CA GLY A 52 -6.57 -1.78 6.04
C GLY A 52 -5.51 -2.15 7.08
N VAL A 53 -4.91 -3.34 6.98
CA VAL A 53 -3.93 -3.82 7.96
C VAL A 53 -2.61 -3.08 7.82
N LEU A 54 -2.16 -2.45 8.91
CA LEU A 54 -0.80 -1.94 9.07
C LEU A 54 0.09 -3.11 9.53
N HIS A 55 0.76 -3.75 8.59
CA HIS A 55 1.62 -4.88 8.85
C HIS A 55 2.86 -4.49 9.64
N ALA A 56 3.25 -5.32 10.63
CA ALA A 56 4.45 -5.09 11.43
C ALA A 56 5.76 -5.45 10.71
N GLY A 57 5.72 -6.25 9.64
CA GLY A 57 6.90 -6.56 8.80
C GLY A 57 7.62 -7.86 9.11
N PHE A 58 7.08 -8.74 9.93
CA PHE A 58 7.74 -10.00 10.34
C PHE A 58 7.71 -11.12 9.28
N TYR A 59 6.89 -11.00 8.23
CA TYR A 59 6.78 -12.03 7.19
C TYR A 59 7.98 -12.07 6.23
N TYR A 60 8.67 -10.95 6.07
CA TYR A 60 9.68 -10.78 5.01
C TYR A 60 11.08 -11.13 5.49
N SER A 61 11.93 -11.58 4.57
CA SER A 61 13.35 -11.78 4.84
C SER A 61 13.96 -10.47 5.36
N PRO A 62 14.77 -10.51 6.43
CA PRO A 62 15.36 -9.32 7.06
C PRO A 62 16.13 -8.42 6.11
N GLU A 63 16.83 -9.00 5.14
CA GLU A 63 17.65 -8.27 4.16
C GLU A 63 16.83 -7.68 3.01
N SER A 64 15.51 -7.92 2.98
CA SER A 64 14.67 -7.48 1.87
C SER A 64 14.22 -6.02 2.02
N LEU A 65 14.14 -5.31 0.89
CA LEU A 65 13.51 -3.99 0.84
C LEU A 65 12.06 -4.03 1.35
N LYS A 66 11.35 -5.17 1.19
CA LYS A 66 9.99 -5.34 1.72
C LYS A 66 9.97 -5.27 3.25
N ALA A 67 10.92 -5.90 3.95
CA ALA A 67 11.02 -5.83 5.41
C ALA A 67 11.30 -4.39 5.85
N LYS A 68 12.28 -3.74 5.22
CA LYS A 68 12.64 -2.34 5.49
C LYS A 68 11.44 -1.41 5.31
N PHE A 69 10.85 -1.40 4.12
CA PHE A 69 9.74 -0.47 3.80
C PHE A 69 8.45 -0.79 4.56
N CYS A 70 8.21 -2.06 4.94
CA CYS A 70 7.05 -2.39 5.76
C CYS A 70 7.19 -1.81 7.18
N ARG A 71 8.37 -1.88 7.77
CA ARG A 71 8.65 -1.30 9.09
C ARG A 71 8.60 0.23 9.06
N GLU A 72 9.34 0.85 8.14
CA GLU A 72 9.38 2.31 8.00
C GLU A 72 8.00 2.87 7.64
N GLY A 73 7.31 2.25 6.68
CA GLY A 73 5.98 2.65 6.27
C GLY A 73 4.91 2.47 7.34
N ASN A 74 5.04 1.49 8.25
CA ASN A 74 4.13 1.39 9.40
C ASN A 74 4.23 2.62 10.29
N PHE A 75 5.46 3.07 10.57
CA PHE A 75 5.70 4.28 11.36
C PHE A 75 5.13 5.53 10.65
N GLU A 76 5.51 5.75 9.38
CA GLU A 76 5.06 6.91 8.60
C GLU A 76 3.54 6.96 8.44
N LEU A 77 2.87 5.80 8.25
CA LEU A 77 1.41 5.75 8.17
C LEU A 77 0.74 6.09 9.50
N ARG A 78 1.33 5.71 10.65
CA ARG A 78 0.83 6.11 11.96
C ARG A 78 0.92 7.62 12.15
N GLU A 79 2.03 8.23 11.74
CA GLU A 79 2.19 9.69 11.78
C GLU A 79 1.20 10.39 10.85
N LEU A 80 1.03 9.89 9.61
CA LEU A 80 0.02 10.42 8.68
C LEU A 80 -1.38 10.37 9.29
N CYS A 81 -1.77 9.21 9.82
CA CYS A 81 -3.07 9.02 10.44
C CYS A 81 -3.28 9.97 11.64
N SER A 82 -2.27 10.12 12.48
CA SER A 82 -2.31 11.05 13.61
C SER A 82 -2.51 12.50 13.16
N ARG A 83 -1.76 12.96 12.16
CA ARG A 83 -1.89 14.34 11.63
C ARG A 83 -3.25 14.62 11.01
N HIS A 84 -3.88 13.61 10.44
CA HIS A 84 -5.18 13.75 9.76
C HIS A 84 -6.38 13.28 10.58
N GLY A 85 -6.19 12.94 11.85
CA GLY A 85 -7.28 12.45 12.72
C GLY A 85 -7.87 11.11 12.26
N ILE A 86 -7.10 10.29 11.54
CA ILE A 86 -7.56 8.98 11.07
C ILE A 86 -7.34 7.95 12.18
N THR A 87 -8.41 7.26 12.57
CA THR A 87 -8.36 6.26 13.64
C THR A 87 -7.49 5.08 13.24
N ILE A 88 -6.57 4.70 14.13
CA ILE A 88 -5.82 3.44 14.08
C ILE A 88 -6.25 2.59 15.26
N LYS A 89 -6.77 1.40 14.99
CA LYS A 89 -7.05 0.38 16.01
C LYS A 89 -5.88 -0.59 16.08
N THR A 90 -5.07 -0.51 17.15
CA THR A 90 -4.00 -1.48 17.41
C THR A 90 -4.63 -2.70 18.07
N CYS A 91 -5.12 -3.62 17.23
CA CYS A 91 -5.80 -4.83 17.66
C CYS A 91 -4.86 -6.04 17.79
N GLY A 92 -3.60 -5.89 17.35
CA GLY A 92 -2.68 -7.00 17.27
C GLY A 92 -3.03 -8.00 16.15
N LYS A 93 -2.32 -9.12 16.13
CA LYS A 93 -2.56 -10.22 15.19
C LYS A 93 -2.06 -11.54 15.76
N VAL A 94 -2.90 -12.56 15.72
CA VAL A 94 -2.52 -13.94 15.95
C VAL A 94 -2.17 -14.64 14.63
N VAL A 95 -1.12 -15.47 14.64
CA VAL A 95 -0.81 -16.39 13.55
C VAL A 95 -0.81 -17.79 14.14
N VAL A 96 -1.74 -18.63 13.69
CA VAL A 96 -1.98 -19.95 14.22
C VAL A 96 -1.38 -21.03 13.30
N ALA A 97 -1.08 -22.20 13.85
CA ALA A 97 -0.65 -23.38 13.14
C ALA A 97 -1.76 -24.46 13.20
N ARG A 98 -1.93 -25.22 12.15
CA ARG A 98 -2.89 -26.34 12.08
C ARG A 98 -2.23 -27.69 12.36
N ASN A 99 -0.92 -27.77 12.29
CA ASN A 99 -0.14 -28.99 12.44
C ASN A 99 1.33 -28.67 12.80
N LYS A 100 2.12 -29.71 13.02
CA LYS A 100 3.54 -29.60 13.39
C LYS A 100 4.41 -28.86 12.36
N GLU A 101 4.11 -29.00 11.08
CA GLU A 101 4.89 -28.34 10.02
C GLU A 101 4.63 -26.83 10.02
N GLU A 102 3.37 -26.43 10.23
CA GLU A 102 3.01 -25.01 10.36
C GLU A 102 3.54 -24.41 11.67
N GLU A 103 3.59 -25.19 12.76
CA GLU A 103 4.22 -24.76 14.01
C GLU A 103 5.71 -24.43 13.80
N ALA A 104 6.45 -25.27 13.09
CA ALA A 104 7.85 -24.99 12.76
C ALA A 104 8.00 -23.70 11.95
N ARG A 105 7.03 -23.36 11.11
CA ARG A 105 7.01 -22.07 10.38
C ARG A 105 6.79 -20.87 11.30
N LEU A 106 6.05 -21.01 12.40
CA LEU A 106 5.90 -19.94 13.40
C LEU A 106 7.26 -19.52 13.99
N GLU A 107 8.14 -20.46 14.28
CA GLU A 107 9.49 -20.19 14.76
C GLU A 107 10.34 -19.42 13.73
N VAL A 108 10.21 -19.79 12.45
CA VAL A 108 10.86 -19.05 11.36
C VAL A 108 10.34 -17.61 11.29
N LEU A 109 9.02 -17.41 11.41
CA LEU A 109 8.41 -16.08 11.42
C LEU A 109 8.84 -15.27 12.65
N TYR A 110 8.87 -15.90 13.81
CA TYR A 110 9.35 -15.28 15.05
C TYR A 110 10.79 -14.81 14.90
N SER A 111 11.69 -15.70 14.47
CA SER A 111 13.11 -15.39 14.25
C SER A 111 13.30 -14.25 13.24
N ARG A 112 12.55 -14.25 12.12
CA ARG A 112 12.56 -13.17 11.15
C ARG A 112 12.08 -11.85 11.74
N GLY A 113 10.98 -11.90 12.50
CA GLY A 113 10.40 -10.72 13.11
C GLY A 113 11.36 -10.06 14.11
N ILE A 114 12.01 -10.85 14.95
CA ILE A 114 13.04 -10.34 15.88
C ILE A 114 14.20 -9.68 15.12
N LYS A 115 14.71 -10.31 14.05
CA LYS A 115 15.75 -9.72 13.19
C LYS A 115 15.30 -8.44 12.49
N ASN A 116 13.99 -8.34 12.19
CA ASN A 116 13.38 -7.13 11.61
C ASN A 116 13.07 -6.05 12.65
N GLY A 117 13.38 -6.28 13.94
CA GLY A 117 13.07 -5.34 15.03
C GLY A 117 11.59 -5.26 15.37
N VAL A 118 10.79 -6.28 15.03
CA VAL A 118 9.37 -6.36 15.34
C VAL A 118 9.17 -7.06 16.69
N LYS A 119 8.37 -6.44 17.58
CA LYS A 119 7.96 -7.10 18.83
C LYS A 119 7.00 -8.24 18.51
N LEU A 120 7.37 -9.46 18.87
CA LEU A 120 6.59 -10.68 18.69
C LEU A 120 6.70 -11.54 19.95
N GLU A 121 5.67 -12.33 20.19
CA GLU A 121 5.59 -13.30 21.28
C GLU A 121 5.15 -14.66 20.71
N LEU A 122 5.84 -15.72 21.10
CA LEU A 122 5.46 -17.10 20.78
C LEU A 122 4.82 -17.69 22.03
N LEU A 123 3.53 -17.96 21.98
CA LEU A 123 2.68 -18.28 23.12
C LEU A 123 2.08 -19.68 22.98
N GLU A 124 1.65 -20.27 24.10
CA GLU A 124 1.06 -21.60 24.14
C GLU A 124 -0.43 -21.56 23.76
N GLU A 125 -0.95 -22.69 23.25
CA GLU A 125 -2.37 -22.84 22.84
C GLU A 125 -3.35 -22.40 23.95
N SER A 126 -3.04 -22.71 25.21
CA SER A 126 -3.89 -22.39 26.38
C SER A 126 -4.18 -20.89 26.54
N GLU A 127 -3.32 -20.03 25.99
CA GLU A 127 -3.46 -18.58 26.09
C GLU A 127 -4.28 -17.99 24.93
N LEU A 128 -4.47 -18.75 23.82
CA LEU A 128 -5.04 -18.23 22.57
C LEU A 128 -6.46 -17.66 22.76
N SER A 129 -7.29 -18.27 23.60
CA SER A 129 -8.66 -17.82 23.84
C SER A 129 -8.77 -16.42 24.42
N SER A 130 -7.73 -15.94 25.11
CA SER A 130 -7.68 -14.57 25.64
C SER A 130 -7.42 -13.52 24.53
N PHE A 131 -6.83 -13.94 23.42
CA PHE A 131 -6.54 -13.10 22.25
C PHE A 131 -7.65 -13.19 21.21
N GLU A 132 -8.04 -14.40 20.81
CA GLU A 132 -9.10 -14.66 19.84
C GLU A 132 -9.87 -15.93 20.24
N PRO A 133 -11.06 -15.79 20.86
CA PRO A 133 -11.80 -16.93 21.44
C PRO A 133 -12.20 -17.99 20.45
N LEU A 134 -12.40 -17.66 19.17
CA LEU A 134 -12.81 -18.59 18.14
C LEU A 134 -11.64 -19.25 17.38
N ALA A 135 -10.42 -18.79 17.61
CA ALA A 135 -9.25 -19.36 16.95
C ALA A 135 -8.84 -20.69 17.60
N LYS A 136 -8.24 -21.56 16.79
CA LYS A 136 -7.61 -22.80 17.24
C LYS A 136 -6.20 -22.85 16.68
N THR A 137 -5.28 -23.42 17.44
CA THR A 137 -3.90 -23.63 17.01
C THR A 137 -3.41 -25.02 17.39
N PHE A 138 -2.35 -25.48 16.74
CA PHE A 138 -1.60 -26.67 17.14
C PHE A 138 -0.45 -26.24 18.03
N ARG A 139 -0.57 -26.47 19.35
CA ARG A 139 0.39 -26.22 20.43
C ARG A 139 0.69 -24.75 20.68
N ARG A 140 1.21 -23.99 19.70
CA ARG A 140 1.65 -22.60 19.88
C ARG A 140 1.09 -21.69 18.81
N PHE A 141 1.08 -20.41 19.09
CA PHE A 141 0.74 -19.37 18.13
C PHE A 141 1.70 -18.18 18.26
N LEU A 142 1.77 -17.36 17.22
CA LEU A 142 2.57 -16.14 17.21
C LEU A 142 1.65 -14.94 17.43
N TRP A 143 1.98 -14.11 18.40
CA TRP A 143 1.31 -12.84 18.69
C TRP A 143 2.14 -11.66 18.19
N SER A 144 1.52 -10.75 17.46
CA SER A 144 2.11 -9.51 16.98
C SER A 144 1.32 -8.32 17.55
N PRO A 145 1.72 -7.73 18.67
CA PRO A 145 0.97 -6.68 19.37
C PRO A 145 0.92 -5.36 18.59
N SER A 146 1.89 -5.09 17.73
CA SER A 146 1.99 -3.83 16.97
C SER A 146 1.21 -3.80 15.65
N THR A 147 0.61 -4.93 15.25
CA THR A 147 -0.28 -4.96 14.08
C THR A 147 -1.54 -4.14 14.37
N ALA A 148 -1.96 -3.34 13.40
CA ALA A 148 -3.10 -2.45 13.54
C ALA A 148 -3.95 -2.44 12.27
N ILE A 149 -5.13 -1.82 12.34
CA ILE A 149 -5.99 -1.58 11.19
C ILE A 149 -6.36 -0.09 11.11
N SER A 150 -6.60 0.38 9.89
CA SER A 150 -7.02 1.74 9.60
C SER A 150 -7.91 1.79 8.36
N ASP A 151 -8.63 2.89 8.16
CA ASP A 151 -9.41 3.12 6.92
C ASP A 151 -8.48 3.49 5.77
N SER A 152 -8.25 2.52 4.87
CA SER A 152 -7.40 2.71 3.69
C SER A 152 -7.92 3.80 2.74
N LYS A 153 -9.24 4.05 2.69
CA LYS A 153 -9.80 5.14 1.88
C LYS A 153 -9.54 6.50 2.51
N ALA A 154 -9.61 6.60 3.84
CA ALA A 154 -9.23 7.81 4.56
C ALA A 154 -7.73 8.13 4.38
N VAL A 155 -6.87 7.11 4.44
CA VAL A 155 -5.42 7.26 4.16
C VAL A 155 -5.17 7.81 2.76
N ILE A 156 -5.84 7.29 1.73
CA ILE A 156 -5.68 7.79 0.36
C ILE A 156 -6.14 9.24 0.22
N ARG A 157 -7.24 9.63 0.86
CA ARG A 157 -7.69 11.03 0.88
C ARG A 157 -6.67 11.94 1.56
N ALA A 158 -6.15 11.53 2.72
CA ALA A 158 -5.13 12.29 3.44
C ALA A 158 -3.85 12.48 2.62
N LEU A 159 -3.40 11.46 1.90
CA LEU A 159 -2.26 11.60 0.98
C LEU A 159 -2.55 12.56 -0.17
N ALA A 160 -3.76 12.54 -0.74
CA ALA A 160 -4.15 13.47 -1.79
C ALA A 160 -4.19 14.92 -1.28
N ASP A 161 -4.70 15.13 -0.06
CA ASP A 161 -4.72 16.44 0.59
C ASP A 161 -3.29 16.93 0.87
N ASP A 162 -2.40 16.07 1.36
CA ASP A 162 -0.99 16.43 1.57
C ASP A 162 -0.29 16.77 0.25
N PHE A 163 -0.53 15.99 -0.81
CA PHE A 163 0.02 16.27 -2.13
C PHE A 163 -0.44 17.65 -2.67
N SER A 164 -1.74 17.93 -2.55
CA SER A 164 -2.31 19.21 -2.99
C SER A 164 -1.80 20.39 -2.16
N ARG A 165 -1.69 20.23 -0.84
CA ARG A 165 -1.10 21.24 0.06
C ARG A 165 0.36 21.56 -0.26
N LEU A 166 1.10 20.60 -0.78
CA LEU A 166 2.47 20.80 -1.28
C LEU A 166 2.50 21.45 -2.67
N GLY A 167 1.36 21.84 -3.24
CA GLY A 167 1.25 22.46 -4.56
C GLY A 167 1.35 21.44 -5.72
N GLY A 168 1.06 20.18 -5.48
CA GLY A 168 0.88 19.16 -6.52
C GLY A 168 -0.47 19.29 -7.21
N GLU A 169 -0.54 18.95 -8.49
CA GLU A 169 -1.76 19.01 -9.29
C GLU A 169 -2.36 17.62 -9.45
N LEU A 170 -3.62 17.42 -9.05
CA LEU A 170 -4.33 16.13 -9.12
C LEU A 170 -5.50 16.22 -10.10
N TYR A 171 -5.44 15.41 -11.15
CA TYR A 171 -6.46 15.32 -12.19
C TYR A 171 -7.20 13.98 -12.10
N LEU A 172 -8.41 13.99 -11.59
CA LEU A 172 -9.30 12.83 -11.52
C LEU A 172 -10.16 12.71 -12.79
N GLY A 173 -10.56 11.49 -13.15
CA GLY A 173 -11.31 11.20 -14.37
C GLY A 173 -10.50 11.42 -15.65
N LYS A 174 -9.18 11.60 -15.55
CA LYS A 174 -8.29 11.87 -16.66
C LYS A 174 -7.39 10.67 -16.95
N SER A 175 -7.69 9.94 -18.00
CA SER A 175 -6.82 8.87 -18.52
C SER A 175 -5.88 9.43 -19.55
N ILE A 176 -4.58 9.27 -19.34
CA ILE A 176 -3.56 9.63 -20.32
C ILE A 176 -3.12 8.37 -21.06
N LYS A 177 -3.18 8.41 -22.38
CA LYS A 177 -2.52 7.46 -23.26
C LYS A 177 -1.15 8.01 -23.61
N ILE A 178 -0.13 7.18 -23.49
CA ILE A 178 1.24 7.52 -23.83
C ILE A 178 1.69 6.70 -25.04
N LYS A 179 2.62 7.24 -25.79
CA LYS A 179 3.31 6.55 -26.88
C LYS A 179 4.77 6.98 -26.91
N GLU A 180 5.60 6.11 -27.43
CA GLU A 180 6.97 6.47 -27.82
C GLU A 180 6.92 7.08 -29.23
N GLN A 181 7.58 8.21 -29.42
CA GLN A 181 7.74 8.85 -30.73
C GLN A 181 9.13 9.48 -30.79
N SER A 182 9.92 9.06 -31.79
CA SER A 182 11.28 9.57 -32.03
C SER A 182 12.20 9.51 -30.80
N GLY A 183 12.09 8.44 -29.98
CA GLY A 183 12.89 8.25 -28.78
C GLY A 183 12.34 8.99 -27.53
N GLU A 184 11.26 9.74 -27.67
CA GLU A 184 10.61 10.44 -26.56
C GLU A 184 9.27 9.79 -26.20
N ILE A 185 8.94 9.83 -24.91
CA ILE A 185 7.64 9.38 -24.42
C ILE A 185 6.73 10.61 -24.33
N ILE A 186 5.66 10.60 -25.11
CA ILE A 186 4.71 11.71 -25.18
C ILE A 186 3.29 11.26 -24.84
N SER A 187 2.47 12.21 -24.40
CA SER A 187 1.03 12.03 -24.29
C SER A 187 0.35 12.08 -25.66
N ASN A 188 -0.66 11.23 -25.87
CA ASN A 188 -1.55 11.37 -27.04
C ASN A 188 -2.50 12.58 -26.91
N ASP A 189 -2.63 13.14 -25.70
CA ASP A 189 -3.36 14.36 -25.43
C ASP A 189 -2.39 15.54 -25.61
N LYS A 190 -2.54 16.28 -26.68
CA LYS A 190 -1.67 17.45 -27.02
C LYS A 190 -1.70 18.55 -25.96
N GLU A 191 -2.68 18.52 -25.07
CA GLU A 191 -2.81 19.49 -23.97
C GLU A 191 -1.94 19.10 -22.76
N ILE A 192 -1.32 17.91 -22.73
CA ILE A 192 -0.50 17.43 -21.60
C ILE A 192 0.95 17.30 -22.05
N LEU A 193 1.79 18.18 -21.52
CA LEU A 193 3.23 18.21 -21.78
C LEU A 193 4.00 17.91 -20.48
N PHE A 194 4.95 16.98 -20.54
CA PHE A 194 5.78 16.60 -19.39
C PHE A 194 7.21 16.31 -19.83
N LYS A 195 8.17 16.40 -18.91
CA LYS A 195 9.58 16.03 -19.12
C LYS A 195 9.86 14.59 -18.66
N HIS A 196 9.24 14.17 -17.56
CA HIS A 196 9.43 12.84 -16.97
C HIS A 196 8.09 12.19 -16.70
N LEU A 197 8.04 10.87 -16.88
CA LEU A 197 6.86 10.05 -16.61
C LEU A 197 7.17 9.05 -15.51
N VAL A 198 6.26 8.95 -14.52
CA VAL A 198 6.30 7.92 -13.48
C VAL A 198 5.05 7.06 -13.60
N ASN A 199 5.27 5.77 -13.84
CA ASN A 199 4.18 4.81 -14.00
C ASN A 199 3.80 4.19 -12.65
N CYS A 200 2.73 4.68 -12.04
CA CYS A 200 2.14 4.18 -10.79
C CYS A 200 0.75 3.59 -11.00
N ALA A 201 0.46 3.04 -12.18
CA ALA A 201 -0.87 2.61 -12.60
C ALA A 201 -1.31 1.25 -12.01
N GLY A 202 -0.66 0.75 -10.95
CA GLY A 202 -1.04 -0.48 -10.27
C GLY A 202 -1.10 -1.68 -11.21
N ALA A 203 -2.23 -2.40 -11.22
CA ALA A 203 -2.43 -3.56 -12.09
C ALA A 203 -2.41 -3.26 -13.61
N GLN A 204 -2.34 -1.98 -14.01
CA GLN A 204 -2.24 -1.58 -15.42
C GLN A 204 -0.79 -1.16 -15.79
N ALA A 205 0.15 -1.20 -14.85
CA ALA A 205 1.50 -0.66 -15.04
C ALA A 205 2.26 -1.36 -16.16
N ASP A 206 2.12 -2.67 -16.30
CA ASP A 206 2.74 -3.44 -17.38
C ASP A 206 2.20 -3.09 -18.76
N ARG A 207 0.88 -2.85 -18.86
CA ARG A 207 0.25 -2.46 -20.13
C ARG A 207 0.75 -1.10 -20.61
N ILE A 208 0.90 -0.16 -19.67
CA ILE A 208 1.46 1.16 -19.97
C ILE A 208 2.92 1.03 -20.39
N ALA A 209 3.73 0.28 -19.66
CA ALA A 209 5.14 0.06 -20.01
C ALA A 209 5.29 -0.58 -21.40
N LYS A 210 4.51 -1.62 -21.70
CA LYS A 210 4.51 -2.30 -23.01
C LYS A 210 4.08 -1.40 -24.16
N SER A 211 3.19 -0.42 -23.93
CA SER A 211 2.77 0.52 -24.97
C SER A 211 3.90 1.41 -25.48
N ILE A 212 4.98 1.53 -24.71
CA ILE A 212 6.21 2.26 -25.07
C ILE A 212 7.41 1.31 -25.19
N LYS A 213 7.16 0.03 -25.43
CA LYS A 213 8.19 -1.02 -25.64
C LYS A 213 9.17 -1.17 -24.48
N PHE A 214 8.75 -0.82 -23.25
CA PHE A 214 9.54 -0.96 -22.04
C PHE A 214 9.05 -2.14 -21.20
N ALA A 215 9.98 -2.88 -20.56
CA ALA A 215 9.68 -4.00 -19.65
C ALA A 215 8.73 -5.05 -20.25
N THR A 216 8.94 -5.42 -21.53
CA THR A 216 8.08 -6.34 -22.29
C THR A 216 8.02 -7.74 -21.69
N ASP A 217 9.07 -8.16 -20.98
CA ASP A 217 9.20 -9.50 -20.38
C ASP A 217 8.47 -9.62 -19.03
N TYR A 218 7.89 -8.52 -18.55
CA TYR A 218 7.15 -8.50 -17.28
C TYR A 218 5.65 -8.45 -17.51
N ALA A 219 4.91 -9.14 -16.66
CA ALA A 219 3.45 -9.07 -16.61
C ALA A 219 2.95 -8.91 -15.18
N MET A 220 1.93 -8.09 -15.01
CA MET A 220 1.22 -7.99 -13.74
C MET A 220 0.18 -9.11 -13.67
N VAL A 221 0.28 -9.95 -12.63
CA VAL A 221 -0.73 -10.98 -12.35
C VAL A 221 -1.53 -10.53 -11.12
N PRO A 222 -2.73 -9.97 -11.31
CA PRO A 222 -3.53 -9.49 -10.20
C PRO A 222 -4.15 -10.66 -9.44
N PHE A 223 -4.01 -10.65 -8.11
CA PHE A 223 -4.75 -11.53 -7.21
C PHE A 223 -5.87 -10.76 -6.53
N MET A 224 -7.08 -11.32 -6.57
CA MET A 224 -8.23 -10.75 -5.89
C MET A 224 -8.40 -11.38 -4.51
N GLY A 225 -8.34 -10.56 -3.45
CA GLY A 225 -8.72 -10.97 -2.11
C GLY A 225 -10.24 -10.99 -1.98
N ILE A 226 -10.78 -12.10 -1.47
CA ILE A 226 -12.20 -12.21 -1.16
C ILE A 226 -12.35 -12.09 0.36
N TYR A 227 -13.14 -11.13 0.80
CA TYR A 227 -13.46 -10.91 2.21
C TYR A 227 -14.89 -11.30 2.49
N ARG A 228 -15.09 -12.01 3.58
CA ARG A 228 -16.42 -12.27 4.14
C ARG A 228 -16.62 -11.36 5.33
N MET A 229 -17.77 -10.74 5.43
CA MET A 229 -18.18 -9.92 6.56
C MET A 229 -19.37 -10.59 7.23
N THR A 230 -19.50 -10.39 8.53
CA THR A 230 -20.66 -10.79 9.32
C THR A 230 -21.19 -9.58 10.06
N ASP A 231 -22.50 -9.45 10.11
CA ASP A 231 -23.22 -8.47 10.93
C ASP A 231 -23.62 -9.06 12.29
N ASP A 232 -23.31 -10.33 12.51
CA ASP A 232 -23.59 -11.02 13.77
C ASP A 232 -22.67 -10.51 14.88
N ARG A 233 -23.18 -9.58 15.67
CA ARG A 233 -22.49 -8.98 16.81
C ARG A 233 -22.39 -9.91 18.03
N SER A 234 -23.04 -11.08 18.00
CA SER A 234 -22.93 -12.09 19.06
C SER A 234 -21.64 -12.87 18.97
N LEU A 235 -20.96 -12.87 17.80
CA LEU A 235 -19.67 -13.54 17.63
C LEU A 235 -18.59 -12.77 18.40
N PRO A 236 -17.84 -13.45 19.28
CA PRO A 236 -16.81 -12.83 20.12
C PRO A 236 -15.50 -12.62 19.33
N LEU A 237 -15.58 -12.06 18.13
CA LEU A 237 -14.42 -11.68 17.32
C LEU A 237 -13.75 -10.43 17.92
N LYS A 238 -12.43 -10.41 17.99
CA LYS A 238 -11.64 -9.30 18.54
C LYS A 238 -10.86 -8.52 17.48
#